data_84ef52c0b11abde29acf92825fe099bd
#
_entry.id   84ef52c0b11abde29acf92825fe099bd
#
_cell.length_a   1.000
_cell.length_b   1.000
_cell.length_c   1.000
_cell.angle_alpha   90.00
_cell.angle_beta   90.00
_cell.angle_gamma   90.00
#
_symmetry.space_group_name_H-M   'P 1'
#
loop_
_entity.id
_entity.type
_entity.pdbx_description
1 polymer ?
#
loop_
_entity_poly.entity_id
_entity_poly.type
_entity_poly.pdbx_seq_one_letter_code
_entity_poly.pdbx_strand_id
1 'polypeptide(L)'
;MTAGFIDLPEVFPLEQGGELNGVRVAYRTWGEPRAEATLICHALTGSADADDWWEGLFGLGKVFDPSRDYIVAANVLGGCSGTTGPTSRKPGRLAHFGPDFPAVSIRDMVRLQALLLDHIGVERLRLVIGGSMGAMQTLEWALMYPDRVDAIVPIGIGAAQSPWAVGLSEAQRHAIVNDPWFRSGRYRKGRGPDGGLATARMIAMCSYRSPDNFATRFGRVEQDGEGFAVQSYLRHQGAKLVDRFDANAYLTLLAAMDGYDLGRDRGPLEAVLRHAETPALVVGISSDVLYPATEVAELAHSLGNAEFALLDKPQGHDAFLIETDELNTIVAEWLQRERGRTPVVAAEGAGR
;
A
#
# COMPACT_ATOMS: atom_id res chain seq x y z
N MET A 1 -17.87 8.06 -9.25
CA MET A 1 -16.40 8.00 -9.25
C MET A 1 -15.84 9.23 -9.93
N THR A 2 -14.86 9.89 -9.30
CA THR A 2 -14.17 11.06 -9.86
C THR A 2 -12.66 10.83 -9.78
N ALA A 3 -11.93 11.10 -10.86
CA ALA A 3 -10.48 11.14 -10.88
C ALA A 3 -10.01 12.60 -10.85
N GLY A 4 -9.01 12.90 -10.04
CA GLY A 4 -8.50 14.26 -9.86
C GLY A 4 -7.01 14.34 -9.67
N PHE A 5 -6.50 15.56 -9.78
CA PHE A 5 -5.13 15.93 -9.42
C PHE A 5 -5.19 17.17 -8.57
N ILE A 6 -4.33 17.23 -7.57
CA ILE A 6 -4.00 18.47 -6.91
C ILE A 6 -2.52 18.78 -7.11
N ASP A 7 -2.20 20.05 -7.31
CA ASP A 7 -0.83 20.54 -7.31
C ASP A 7 -0.63 21.32 -6.01
N LEU A 8 0.29 20.86 -5.16
CA LEU A 8 0.62 21.54 -3.93
C LEU A 8 1.50 22.75 -4.25
N PRO A 9 1.10 23.98 -3.88
CA PRO A 9 1.87 25.18 -4.16
C PRO A 9 3.09 25.32 -3.25
N GLU A 10 3.10 24.58 -2.15
CA GLU A 10 4.10 24.68 -1.09
C GLU A 10 5.25 23.69 -1.32
N VAL A 11 6.37 23.99 -0.68
CA VAL A 11 7.52 23.09 -0.60
C VAL A 11 7.14 21.93 0.30
N PHE A 12 7.36 20.70 -0.17
CA PHE A 12 7.11 19.48 0.59
C PHE A 12 8.42 18.94 1.19
N PRO A 13 8.65 19.13 2.50
CA PRO A 13 9.86 18.64 3.16
C PRO A 13 9.80 17.10 3.31
N LEU A 14 10.93 16.44 3.09
CA LEU A 14 11.05 14.98 3.20
C LEU A 14 11.62 14.56 4.56
N GLU A 15 11.18 13.42 5.08
CA GLU A 15 11.58 12.89 6.38
C GLU A 15 13.10 12.69 6.48
N GLN A 16 13.71 12.16 5.42
CA GLN A 16 15.16 11.89 5.38
C GLN A 16 16.00 13.09 4.97
N GLY A 17 15.40 14.28 4.95
CA GLY A 17 16.02 15.53 4.51
C GLY A 17 15.82 15.82 3.03
N GLY A 18 16.02 17.09 2.68
CA GLY A 18 15.67 17.58 1.35
C GLY A 18 14.20 17.96 1.22
N GLU A 19 13.80 18.33 0.01
CA GLU A 19 12.47 18.85 -0.27
C GLU A 19 12.06 18.58 -1.72
N LEU A 20 10.75 18.57 -1.96
CA LEU A 20 10.15 18.56 -3.29
C LEU A 20 9.34 19.83 -3.52
N ASN A 21 9.51 20.43 -4.68
CA ASN A 21 8.75 21.60 -5.12
C ASN A 21 7.74 21.19 -6.19
N GLY A 22 6.53 21.75 -6.14
CA GLY A 22 5.49 21.48 -7.14
C GLY A 22 5.03 20.02 -7.14
N VAL A 23 4.74 19.49 -5.95
CA VAL A 23 4.26 18.11 -5.80
C VAL A 23 2.83 18.00 -6.31
N ARG A 24 2.62 17.09 -7.25
CA ARG A 24 1.29 16.70 -7.73
C ARG A 24 0.85 15.42 -7.04
N VAL A 25 -0.43 15.35 -6.66
CA VAL A 25 -1.07 14.13 -6.17
C VAL A 25 -2.19 13.75 -7.12
N ALA A 26 -2.13 12.53 -7.65
CA ALA A 26 -3.21 11.92 -8.41
C ALA A 26 -4.06 11.07 -7.46
N TYR A 27 -5.39 11.20 -7.54
CA TYR A 27 -6.30 10.49 -6.64
C TYR A 27 -7.61 10.12 -7.34
N ARG A 28 -8.36 9.24 -6.71
CA ARG A 28 -9.75 8.91 -7.07
C ARG A 28 -10.66 8.98 -5.86
N THR A 29 -11.94 9.27 -6.13
CA THR A 29 -12.98 9.27 -5.10
C THR A 29 -14.24 8.59 -5.60
N TRP A 30 -14.98 7.99 -4.68
CA TRP A 30 -16.30 7.37 -4.91
C TRP A 30 -17.25 7.86 -3.83
N GLY A 31 -18.53 8.00 -4.18
CA GLY A 31 -19.58 8.57 -3.31
C GLY A 31 -19.61 10.10 -3.34
N GLU A 32 -20.50 10.66 -2.55
CA GLU A 32 -20.66 12.10 -2.42
C GLU A 32 -19.62 12.66 -1.43
N PRO A 33 -18.99 13.80 -1.75
CA PRO A 33 -18.02 14.45 -0.87
C PRO A 33 -18.58 14.74 0.52
N ARG A 34 -17.81 14.39 1.56
CA ARG A 34 -18.12 14.58 2.98
C ARG A 34 -16.87 14.91 3.77
N ALA A 35 -17.04 15.52 4.96
CA ALA A 35 -15.95 15.74 5.90
C ALA A 35 -15.40 14.44 6.53
N GLU A 36 -16.16 13.35 6.47
CA GLU A 36 -15.75 12.01 6.89
C GLU A 36 -15.57 11.10 5.67
N ALA A 37 -14.45 10.36 5.60
CA ALA A 37 -14.16 9.48 4.49
C ALA A 37 -13.56 8.13 4.93
N THR A 38 -13.53 7.18 3.98
CA THR A 38 -12.67 5.99 4.03
C THR A 38 -11.47 6.20 3.11
N LEU A 39 -10.26 5.98 3.63
CA LEU A 39 -9.03 6.05 2.85
C LEU A 39 -8.53 4.65 2.50
N ILE A 40 -8.33 4.39 1.21
CA ILE A 40 -7.73 3.16 0.70
C ILE A 40 -6.26 3.43 0.35
N CYS A 41 -5.35 2.66 0.96
CA CYS A 41 -3.91 2.72 0.72
C CYS A 41 -3.48 1.53 -0.15
N HIS A 42 -2.92 1.80 -1.34
CA HIS A 42 -2.54 0.75 -2.28
C HIS A 42 -1.17 0.13 -1.97
N ALA A 43 -0.98 -1.13 -2.41
CA ALA A 43 0.27 -1.87 -2.32
C ALA A 43 1.31 -1.37 -3.35
N LEU A 44 2.55 -1.91 -3.29
CA LEU A 44 3.73 -1.49 -4.07
C LEU A 44 3.43 -1.21 -5.56
N THR A 45 2.73 -2.10 -6.23
CA THR A 45 2.41 -1.96 -7.66
C THR A 45 0.93 -1.68 -7.93
N GLY A 46 0.19 -1.23 -6.90
CA GLY A 46 -1.18 -0.75 -7.03
C GLY A 46 -1.26 0.67 -7.57
N SER A 47 -2.46 1.19 -7.57
CA SER A 47 -2.77 2.58 -7.94
C SER A 47 -4.01 3.07 -7.20
N ALA A 48 -4.38 4.34 -7.42
CA ALA A 48 -5.62 4.90 -6.90
C ALA A 48 -6.88 4.26 -7.53
N ASP A 49 -6.75 3.40 -8.54
CA ASP A 49 -7.85 2.67 -9.19
C ASP A 49 -8.30 1.49 -8.31
N ALA A 50 -8.75 1.78 -7.08
CA ALA A 50 -9.03 0.75 -6.07
C ALA A 50 -10.20 -0.15 -6.45
N ASP A 51 -11.15 0.34 -7.21
CA ASP A 51 -12.28 -0.42 -7.75
C ASP A 51 -11.88 -1.46 -8.82
N ASP A 52 -10.70 -1.32 -9.44
CA ASP A 52 -10.17 -2.34 -10.37
C ASP A 52 -9.55 -3.53 -9.62
N TRP A 53 -8.72 -3.25 -8.61
CA TRP A 53 -7.95 -4.32 -7.95
C TRP A 53 -8.58 -4.83 -6.65
N TRP A 54 -9.61 -4.14 -6.14
CA TRP A 54 -10.47 -4.54 -5.02
C TRP A 54 -11.97 -4.48 -5.37
N GLU A 55 -12.33 -4.75 -6.63
CA GLU A 55 -13.71 -4.76 -7.12
C GLU A 55 -14.66 -5.49 -6.17
N GLY A 56 -14.26 -6.64 -5.62
CA GLY A 56 -15.07 -7.43 -4.70
C GLY A 56 -15.38 -6.75 -3.36
N LEU A 57 -14.68 -5.70 -2.98
CA LEU A 57 -14.95 -4.90 -1.76
C LEU A 57 -15.84 -3.67 -2.04
N PHE A 58 -16.11 -3.35 -3.32
CA PHE A 58 -16.98 -2.23 -3.71
C PHE A 58 -18.40 -2.69 -3.99
N GLY A 59 -19.39 -1.92 -3.56
CA GLY A 59 -20.80 -2.13 -3.87
C GLY A 59 -21.73 -1.91 -2.68
N LEU A 60 -23.01 -2.00 -2.95
CA LEU A 60 -24.07 -1.82 -1.96
C LEU A 60 -23.92 -2.83 -0.81
N GLY A 61 -23.81 -2.33 0.42
CA GLY A 61 -23.64 -3.15 1.63
C GLY A 61 -22.27 -3.74 1.83
N LYS A 62 -21.31 -3.50 0.92
CA LYS A 62 -19.92 -3.90 1.07
C LYS A 62 -19.12 -2.93 1.95
N VAL A 63 -17.86 -3.24 2.22
CA VAL A 63 -16.95 -2.38 3.00
C VAL A 63 -16.84 -0.99 2.36
N PHE A 64 -16.76 -0.96 1.03
CA PHE A 64 -16.73 0.27 0.24
C PHE A 64 -18.07 0.46 -0.48
N ASP A 65 -18.99 1.15 0.16
CA ASP A 65 -20.32 1.43 -0.38
C ASP A 65 -20.45 2.92 -0.75
N PRO A 66 -20.27 3.28 -2.05
CA PRO A 66 -20.33 4.67 -2.51
C PRO A 66 -21.70 5.34 -2.33
N SER A 67 -22.76 4.57 -2.08
CA SER A 67 -24.09 5.13 -1.78
C SER A 67 -24.17 5.72 -0.38
N ARG A 68 -23.27 5.29 0.51
CA ARG A 68 -23.25 5.63 1.93
C ARG A 68 -21.99 6.37 2.33
N ASP A 69 -20.83 5.97 1.76
CA ASP A 69 -19.51 6.38 2.20
C ASP A 69 -18.83 7.28 1.14
N TYR A 70 -18.07 8.28 1.59
CA TYR A 70 -17.10 8.96 0.76
C TYR A 70 -15.79 8.21 0.84
N ILE A 71 -15.28 7.72 -0.30
CA ILE A 71 -14.11 6.86 -0.37
C ILE A 71 -13.04 7.58 -1.17
N VAL A 72 -11.81 7.55 -0.68
CA VAL A 72 -10.65 8.22 -1.30
C VAL A 72 -9.52 7.21 -1.46
N ALA A 73 -8.86 7.23 -2.60
CA ALA A 73 -7.59 6.54 -2.84
C ALA A 73 -6.61 7.47 -3.53
N ALA A 74 -5.37 7.53 -3.08
CA ALA A 74 -4.33 8.36 -3.67
C ALA A 74 -3.18 7.51 -4.19
N ASN A 75 -2.61 7.91 -5.33
CA ASN A 75 -1.34 7.34 -5.78
C ASN A 75 -0.20 7.85 -4.90
N VAL A 76 0.67 6.94 -4.46
CA VAL A 76 1.76 7.27 -3.52
C VAL A 76 2.85 8.13 -4.15
N LEU A 77 3.51 8.93 -3.31
CA LEU A 77 4.73 9.66 -3.64
C LEU A 77 5.85 8.69 -4.04
N GLY A 78 6.58 9.00 -5.09
CA GLY A 78 7.65 8.13 -5.58
C GLY A 78 7.19 7.03 -6.53
N GLY A 79 5.88 6.89 -6.75
CA GLY A 79 5.30 5.98 -7.75
C GLY A 79 5.36 6.52 -9.17
N CYS A 80 4.63 5.86 -10.09
CA CYS A 80 4.58 6.24 -11.51
C CYS A 80 3.16 6.40 -12.07
N SER A 81 2.14 6.44 -11.20
CA SER A 81 0.72 6.51 -11.56
C SER A 81 0.12 7.92 -11.41
N GLY A 82 0.89 8.96 -11.74
CA GLY A 82 0.40 10.35 -11.79
C GLY A 82 0.75 11.23 -10.60
N THR A 83 0.97 10.70 -9.41
CA THR A 83 1.61 11.42 -8.30
C THR A 83 3.10 11.60 -8.58
N THR A 84 3.68 12.70 -8.07
CA THR A 84 5.09 13.04 -8.25
C THR A 84 6.00 11.87 -7.85
N GLY A 85 6.90 11.51 -8.76
CA GLY A 85 7.84 10.41 -8.62
C GLY A 85 8.98 10.53 -9.64
N PRO A 86 9.83 9.49 -9.79
CA PRO A 86 10.96 9.50 -10.72
C PRO A 86 10.60 9.83 -12.16
N THR A 87 9.39 9.47 -12.61
CA THR A 87 8.89 9.76 -13.96
C THR A 87 8.38 11.18 -14.14
N SER A 88 8.26 11.96 -13.08
CA SER A 88 7.81 13.35 -13.12
C SER A 88 8.89 14.27 -13.65
N ARG A 89 8.49 15.39 -14.28
CA ARG A 89 9.42 16.45 -14.69
C ARG A 89 9.92 17.22 -13.48
N LYS A 90 11.20 17.56 -13.50
CA LYS A 90 11.76 18.49 -12.50
C LYS A 90 11.12 19.87 -12.69
N PRO A 91 10.78 20.59 -11.59
CA PRO A 91 10.21 21.93 -11.67
C PRO A 91 11.03 22.86 -12.57
N GLY A 92 10.37 23.52 -13.50
CA GLY A 92 11.04 24.47 -14.43
C GLY A 92 11.98 23.83 -15.45
N ARG A 93 12.01 22.50 -15.59
CA ARG A 93 12.90 21.79 -16.53
C ARG A 93 12.13 20.80 -17.40
N LEU A 94 12.67 20.51 -18.59
CA LEU A 94 12.13 19.45 -19.47
C LEU A 94 12.57 18.03 -19.01
N ALA A 95 13.62 17.94 -18.20
CA ALA A 95 14.18 16.68 -17.71
C ALA A 95 13.28 16.09 -16.62
N HIS A 96 13.15 14.75 -16.62
CA HIS A 96 12.53 14.00 -15.53
C HIS A 96 13.50 13.86 -14.36
N PHE A 97 12.97 13.53 -13.17
CA PHE A 97 13.81 13.24 -12.02
C PHE A 97 14.69 12.01 -12.27
N GLY A 98 14.11 10.90 -12.73
CA GLY A 98 14.83 9.63 -12.89
C GLY A 98 15.53 9.21 -11.60
N PRO A 99 16.84 8.87 -11.66
CA PRO A 99 17.62 8.48 -10.48
C PRO A 99 17.92 9.63 -9.52
N ASP A 100 17.66 10.88 -9.91
CA ASP A 100 17.85 12.05 -9.05
C ASP A 100 16.60 12.35 -8.21
N PHE A 101 15.57 11.48 -8.24
CA PHE A 101 14.43 11.61 -7.36
C PHE A 101 14.89 11.37 -5.90
N PRO A 102 14.51 12.25 -4.95
CA PRO A 102 14.96 12.09 -3.58
C PRO A 102 14.41 10.84 -2.91
N ALA A 103 15.09 10.37 -1.86
CA ALA A 103 14.56 9.31 -1.02
C ALA A 103 13.26 9.76 -0.34
N VAL A 104 12.26 8.88 -0.36
CA VAL A 104 10.97 9.10 0.28
C VAL A 104 10.70 7.97 1.26
N SER A 105 9.87 8.22 2.26
CA SER A 105 9.46 7.24 3.26
C SER A 105 7.96 6.98 3.20
N ILE A 106 7.51 5.94 3.92
CA ILE A 106 6.07 5.68 4.12
C ILE A 106 5.40 6.87 4.82
N ARG A 107 6.10 7.52 5.77
CA ARG A 107 5.60 8.73 6.46
C ARG A 107 5.45 9.91 5.53
N ASP A 108 6.33 10.06 4.53
CA ASP A 108 6.16 11.09 3.50
C ASP A 108 4.90 10.84 2.67
N MET A 109 4.60 9.57 2.33
CA MET A 109 3.36 9.21 1.62
C MET A 109 2.12 9.58 2.44
N VAL A 110 2.13 9.26 3.75
CA VAL A 110 1.02 9.59 4.66
C VAL A 110 0.86 11.11 4.83
N ARG A 111 1.95 11.86 5.00
CA ARG A 111 1.89 13.34 5.05
C ARG A 111 1.29 13.94 3.78
N LEU A 112 1.68 13.39 2.63
CA LEU A 112 1.13 13.84 1.35
C LEU A 112 -0.37 13.52 1.21
N GLN A 113 -0.79 12.35 1.67
CA GLN A 113 -2.22 11.99 1.73
C GLN A 113 -3.00 12.93 2.67
N ALA A 114 -2.43 13.31 3.82
CA ALA A 114 -3.07 14.25 4.73
C ALA A 114 -3.32 15.62 4.07
N LEU A 115 -2.33 16.16 3.34
CA LEU A 115 -2.49 17.39 2.57
C LEU A 115 -3.54 17.27 1.45
N LEU A 116 -3.63 16.11 0.78
CA LEU A 116 -4.70 15.84 -0.17
C LEU A 116 -6.07 15.90 0.51
N LEU A 117 -6.23 15.21 1.64
CA LEU A 117 -7.50 15.15 2.38
C LEU A 117 -7.93 16.54 2.86
N ASP A 118 -7.01 17.36 3.36
CA ASP A 118 -7.27 18.76 3.73
C ASP A 118 -7.77 19.56 2.52
N HIS A 119 -7.15 19.39 1.36
CA HIS A 119 -7.53 20.08 0.13
C HIS A 119 -8.93 19.72 -0.36
N ILE A 120 -9.34 18.45 -0.22
CA ILE A 120 -10.67 18.00 -0.65
C ILE A 120 -11.72 18.09 0.46
N GLY A 121 -11.40 18.68 1.62
CA GLY A 121 -12.31 18.95 2.72
C GLY A 121 -12.66 17.73 3.58
N VAL A 122 -11.76 16.73 3.65
CA VAL A 122 -11.91 15.57 4.54
C VAL A 122 -11.18 15.84 5.86
N GLU A 123 -11.94 15.95 6.92
CA GLU A 123 -11.44 16.25 8.27
C GLU A 123 -11.14 14.98 9.07
N ARG A 124 -11.92 13.91 8.84
CA ARG A 124 -11.86 12.65 9.61
C ARG A 124 -11.89 11.43 8.71
N LEU A 125 -11.17 10.40 9.11
CA LEU A 125 -11.16 9.11 8.45
C LEU A 125 -11.86 8.06 9.30
N ARG A 126 -13.06 7.69 8.89
CA ARG A 126 -13.83 6.60 9.50
C ARG A 126 -13.06 5.27 9.44
N LEU A 127 -12.29 5.09 8.38
CA LEU A 127 -11.49 3.90 8.14
C LEU A 127 -10.27 4.24 7.28
N VAL A 128 -9.10 3.74 7.68
CA VAL A 128 -7.94 3.63 6.80
C VAL A 128 -7.65 2.15 6.61
N ILE A 129 -7.55 1.70 5.37
CA ILE A 129 -7.37 0.28 5.04
C ILE A 129 -6.36 0.10 3.91
N GLY A 130 -5.52 -0.92 4.02
CA GLY A 130 -4.56 -1.27 2.99
C GLY A 130 -3.84 -2.58 3.27
N GLY A 131 -3.34 -3.22 2.19
CA GLY A 131 -2.52 -4.42 2.28
C GLY A 131 -1.06 -4.16 1.92
N SER A 132 -0.12 -4.91 2.53
CA SER A 132 1.32 -4.82 2.22
C SER A 132 1.85 -3.40 2.44
N MET A 133 2.48 -2.75 1.46
CA MET A 133 2.88 -1.35 1.54
C MET A 133 1.70 -0.41 1.89
N GLY A 134 0.47 -0.76 1.52
CA GLY A 134 -0.73 -0.04 1.94
C GLY A 134 -0.99 -0.17 3.44
N ALA A 135 -0.68 -1.31 4.04
CA ALA A 135 -0.80 -1.53 5.47
C ALA A 135 0.27 -0.76 6.27
N MET A 136 1.49 -0.59 5.71
CA MET A 136 2.50 0.30 6.30
C MET A 136 1.97 1.74 6.41
N GLN A 137 1.32 2.23 5.36
CA GLN A 137 0.67 3.55 5.36
C GLN A 137 -0.48 3.61 6.38
N THR A 138 -1.29 2.56 6.44
CA THR A 138 -2.42 2.44 7.38
C THR A 138 -1.98 2.57 8.84
N LEU A 139 -0.90 1.87 9.22
CA LEU A 139 -0.32 1.94 10.56
C LEU A 139 0.31 3.31 10.85
N GLU A 140 1.01 3.88 9.88
CA GLU A 140 1.57 5.23 10.03
C GLU A 140 0.47 6.29 10.17
N TRP A 141 -0.70 6.13 9.52
CA TRP A 141 -1.85 7.01 9.73
C TRP A 141 -2.32 7.02 11.18
N ALA A 142 -2.47 5.85 11.81
CA ALA A 142 -2.89 5.74 13.21
C ALA A 142 -1.87 6.37 14.17
N LEU A 143 -0.57 6.27 13.87
CA LEU A 143 0.48 6.83 14.73
C LEU A 143 0.75 8.32 14.51
N MET A 144 0.57 8.81 13.29
CA MET A 144 0.83 10.21 12.94
C MET A 144 -0.38 11.12 13.17
N TYR A 145 -1.58 10.60 12.99
CA TYR A 145 -2.83 11.36 13.03
C TYR A 145 -3.93 10.63 13.83
N PRO A 146 -3.67 10.20 15.09
CA PRO A 146 -4.62 9.40 15.86
C PRO A 146 -5.97 10.09 16.05
N ASP A 147 -5.98 11.41 16.18
CA ASP A 147 -7.22 12.20 16.37
C ASP A 147 -8.09 12.30 15.10
N ARG A 148 -7.53 11.93 13.94
CA ARG A 148 -8.23 11.96 12.64
C ARG A 148 -8.74 10.60 12.18
N VAL A 149 -8.38 9.51 12.85
CA VAL A 149 -8.63 8.13 12.39
C VAL A 149 -9.46 7.38 13.41
N ASP A 150 -10.67 6.96 13.03
CA ASP A 150 -11.56 6.18 13.90
C ASP A 150 -11.20 4.70 13.97
N ALA A 151 -10.70 4.13 12.85
CA ALA A 151 -10.40 2.72 12.75
C ALA A 151 -9.37 2.45 11.64
N ILE A 152 -8.57 1.39 11.82
CA ILE A 152 -7.60 0.94 10.81
C ILE A 152 -7.73 -0.55 10.52
N VAL A 153 -7.44 -0.94 9.26
CA VAL A 153 -7.34 -2.35 8.84
C VAL A 153 -6.05 -2.57 8.05
N PRO A 154 -4.91 -2.78 8.74
CA PRO A 154 -3.67 -3.20 8.09
C PRO A 154 -3.70 -4.71 7.79
N ILE A 155 -3.32 -5.09 6.55
CA ILE A 155 -3.39 -6.46 6.07
C ILE A 155 -2.00 -6.93 5.62
N GLY A 156 -1.52 -8.05 6.16
CA GLY A 156 -0.28 -8.72 5.70
C GLY A 156 0.97 -7.86 5.89
N ILE A 157 1.24 -7.40 7.13
CA ILE A 157 2.42 -6.62 7.48
C ILE A 157 2.78 -6.78 8.96
N GLY A 158 4.08 -6.72 9.29
CA GLY A 158 4.59 -6.59 10.66
C GLY A 158 4.85 -5.14 11.07
N ALA A 159 5.42 -4.94 12.26
CA ALA A 159 5.74 -3.60 12.80
C ALA A 159 6.93 -2.92 12.13
N ALA A 160 7.79 -3.68 11.49
CA ALA A 160 8.94 -3.23 10.72
C ALA A 160 9.19 -4.19 9.55
N GLN A 161 9.97 -3.75 8.56
CA GLN A 161 10.39 -4.62 7.47
C GLN A 161 11.35 -5.69 8.00
N SER A 162 11.00 -6.98 7.83
CA SER A 162 11.81 -8.07 8.33
C SER A 162 13.09 -8.26 7.47
N PRO A 163 14.15 -8.87 8.02
CA PRO A 163 15.34 -9.22 7.23
C PRO A 163 15.04 -10.11 6.03
N TRP A 164 14.02 -10.96 6.11
CA TRP A 164 13.53 -11.79 5.00
C TRP A 164 12.97 -10.93 3.87
N ALA A 165 12.09 -9.99 4.19
CA ALA A 165 11.49 -9.10 3.21
C ALA A 165 12.54 -8.14 2.59
N VAL A 166 13.48 -7.60 3.40
CA VAL A 166 14.61 -6.81 2.91
C VAL A 166 15.50 -7.63 1.98
N GLY A 167 15.75 -8.90 2.28
CA GLY A 167 16.52 -9.80 1.42
C GLY A 167 15.86 -10.02 0.05
N LEU A 168 14.54 -10.18 0.03
CA LEU A 168 13.77 -10.28 -1.23
C LEU A 168 13.78 -8.95 -2.00
N SER A 169 13.69 -7.81 -1.31
CA SER A 169 13.82 -6.48 -1.93
C SER A 169 15.20 -6.31 -2.58
N GLU A 170 16.28 -6.75 -1.91
CA GLU A 170 17.63 -6.66 -2.43
C GLU A 170 17.83 -7.51 -3.69
N ALA A 171 17.30 -8.74 -3.72
CA ALA A 171 17.34 -9.58 -4.92
C ALA A 171 16.64 -8.91 -6.12
N GLN A 172 15.48 -8.27 -5.88
CA GLN A 172 14.73 -7.52 -6.89
C GLN A 172 15.50 -6.27 -7.35
N ARG A 173 16.11 -5.54 -6.42
CA ARG A 173 16.95 -4.36 -6.70
C ARG A 173 18.14 -4.76 -7.59
N HIS A 174 18.84 -5.83 -7.22
CA HIS A 174 19.95 -6.35 -8.00
C HIS A 174 19.54 -6.76 -9.41
N ALA A 175 18.37 -7.38 -9.60
CA ALA A 175 17.89 -7.72 -10.94
C ALA A 175 17.75 -6.48 -11.83
N ILE A 176 17.24 -5.36 -11.28
CA ILE A 176 17.04 -4.12 -12.02
C ILE A 176 18.38 -3.40 -12.29
N VAL A 177 19.22 -3.21 -11.24
CA VAL A 177 20.42 -2.38 -11.38
C VAL A 177 21.52 -3.04 -12.23
N ASN A 178 21.52 -4.36 -12.32
CA ASN A 178 22.45 -5.12 -13.17
C ASN A 178 21.96 -5.31 -14.62
N ASP A 179 20.74 -4.86 -14.95
CA ASP A 179 20.30 -4.86 -16.34
C ASP A 179 21.15 -3.86 -17.15
N PRO A 180 21.72 -4.24 -18.31
CA PRO A 180 22.55 -3.36 -19.14
C PRO A 180 21.84 -2.07 -19.56
N TRP A 181 20.51 -2.06 -19.63
CA TRP A 181 19.70 -0.91 -20.01
C TRP A 181 19.35 0.00 -18.84
N PHE A 182 19.68 -0.37 -17.61
CA PHE A 182 19.43 0.48 -16.43
C PHE A 182 20.23 1.80 -16.48
N ARG A 183 21.49 1.74 -16.93
CA ARG A 183 22.35 2.93 -17.13
C ARG A 183 22.35 3.88 -15.93
N SER A 184 22.55 3.34 -14.74
CA SER A 184 22.46 4.10 -13.47
C SER A 184 21.14 4.89 -13.32
N GLY A 185 20.04 4.33 -13.77
CA GLY A 185 18.70 4.93 -13.72
C GLY A 185 18.44 5.97 -14.82
N ARG A 186 19.42 6.24 -15.73
CA ARG A 186 19.30 7.25 -16.80
C ARG A 186 18.91 6.64 -18.13
N TYR A 187 17.73 6.07 -18.19
CA TYR A 187 17.15 5.49 -19.40
C TYR A 187 16.00 6.34 -19.94
N ARG A 188 15.57 6.08 -21.16
CA ARG A 188 14.40 6.69 -21.76
C ARG A 188 13.20 5.75 -21.65
N LYS A 189 12.00 6.30 -21.55
CA LYS A 189 10.76 5.51 -21.58
C LYS A 189 10.76 4.59 -22.81
N GLY A 190 10.45 3.31 -22.63
CA GLY A 190 10.48 2.28 -23.65
C GLY A 190 11.88 1.81 -24.08
N ARG A 191 12.94 2.19 -23.33
CA ARG A 191 14.32 1.71 -23.49
C ARG A 191 15.00 1.59 -22.13
N GLY A 192 14.27 1.11 -21.15
CA GLY A 192 14.70 0.92 -19.78
C GLY A 192 15.16 -0.51 -19.50
N PRO A 193 15.41 -0.82 -18.22
CA PRO A 193 15.84 -2.14 -17.76
C PRO A 193 14.64 -3.11 -17.70
N ASP A 194 13.99 -3.32 -18.85
CA ASP A 194 12.75 -4.09 -18.95
C ASP A 194 12.96 -5.55 -18.49
N GLY A 195 14.11 -6.16 -18.86
CA GLY A 195 14.49 -7.50 -18.42
C GLY A 195 14.70 -7.58 -16.91
N GLY A 196 15.38 -6.60 -16.34
CA GLY A 196 15.62 -6.49 -14.90
C GLY A 196 14.32 -6.28 -14.11
N LEU A 197 13.45 -5.38 -14.57
CA LEU A 197 12.15 -5.13 -13.95
C LEU A 197 11.22 -6.35 -14.04
N ALA A 198 11.20 -7.04 -15.18
CA ALA A 198 10.47 -8.29 -15.35
C ALA A 198 10.97 -9.36 -14.37
N THR A 199 12.31 -9.51 -14.24
CA THR A 199 12.94 -10.46 -13.30
C THR A 199 12.60 -10.10 -11.85
N ALA A 200 12.66 -8.82 -11.47
CA ALA A 200 12.24 -8.36 -10.15
C ALA A 200 10.78 -8.75 -9.85
N ARG A 201 9.88 -8.59 -10.84
CA ARG A 201 8.48 -9.06 -10.68
C ARG A 201 8.36 -10.56 -10.52
N MET A 202 9.16 -11.34 -11.26
CA MET A 202 9.15 -12.80 -11.12
C MET A 202 9.59 -13.23 -9.70
N ILE A 203 10.64 -12.61 -9.15
CA ILE A 203 11.07 -12.83 -7.76
C ILE A 203 9.94 -12.47 -6.79
N ALA A 204 9.33 -11.31 -6.94
CA ALA A 204 8.19 -10.87 -6.13
C ALA A 204 7.03 -11.85 -6.18
N MET A 205 6.66 -12.35 -7.38
CA MET A 205 5.57 -13.33 -7.53
C MET A 205 5.83 -14.66 -6.81
N CYS A 206 7.10 -15.08 -6.67
CA CYS A 206 7.45 -16.26 -5.88
C CYS A 206 7.22 -16.06 -4.38
N SER A 207 7.23 -14.82 -3.87
CA SER A 207 6.91 -14.50 -2.47
C SER A 207 5.44 -14.05 -2.27
N TYR A 208 4.77 -13.60 -3.34
CA TYR A 208 3.37 -13.19 -3.28
C TYR A 208 2.39 -14.37 -3.35
N ARG A 209 2.86 -15.53 -3.82
CA ARG A 209 2.10 -16.77 -3.86
C ARG A 209 2.70 -17.79 -2.92
N SER A 210 1.86 -18.69 -2.38
CA SER A 210 2.37 -19.80 -1.58
C SER A 210 2.89 -20.94 -2.45
N PRO A 211 3.79 -21.79 -1.91
CA PRO A 211 4.19 -23.04 -2.58
C PRO A 211 3.00 -23.93 -2.93
N ASP A 212 2.01 -24.02 -2.04
CA ASP A 212 0.80 -24.84 -2.25
C ASP A 212 -0.07 -24.27 -3.38
N ASN A 213 -0.18 -22.96 -3.47
CA ASN A 213 -0.87 -22.31 -4.59
C ASN A 213 -0.18 -22.62 -5.92
N PHE A 214 1.16 -22.56 -5.97
CA PHE A 214 1.91 -22.94 -7.18
C PHE A 214 1.77 -24.42 -7.49
N ALA A 215 1.84 -25.31 -6.49
CA ALA A 215 1.67 -26.74 -6.70
C ALA A 215 0.27 -27.07 -7.25
N THR A 216 -0.77 -26.51 -6.66
CA THR A 216 -2.15 -26.74 -7.08
C THR A 216 -2.44 -26.17 -8.47
N ARG A 217 -1.92 -24.98 -8.77
CA ARG A 217 -2.24 -24.27 -10.01
C ARG A 217 -1.45 -24.78 -11.22
N PHE A 218 -0.19 -25.11 -11.04
CA PHE A 218 0.71 -25.44 -12.14
C PHE A 218 1.21 -26.87 -12.12
N GLY A 219 1.35 -27.50 -10.94
CA GLY A 219 1.96 -28.81 -10.81
C GLY A 219 3.31 -28.91 -11.51
N ARG A 220 3.53 -29.98 -12.26
CA ARG A 220 4.68 -30.17 -13.17
C ARG A 220 4.23 -30.21 -14.64
N VAL A 221 3.21 -29.41 -14.97
CA VAL A 221 2.68 -29.35 -16.34
C VAL A 221 3.70 -28.68 -17.25
N GLU A 222 4.10 -29.39 -18.30
CA GLU A 222 4.94 -28.89 -19.38
C GLU A 222 4.06 -28.31 -20.49
N GLN A 223 4.55 -27.22 -21.09
CA GLN A 223 3.94 -26.58 -22.27
C GLN A 223 4.87 -26.78 -23.46
N ASP A 224 4.34 -27.22 -24.59
CA ASP A 224 5.09 -27.51 -25.81
C ASP A 224 5.96 -26.31 -26.23
N GLY A 225 7.30 -26.50 -26.18
CA GLY A 225 8.27 -25.48 -26.58
C GLY A 225 8.53 -24.36 -25.56
N GLU A 226 7.81 -24.30 -24.44
CA GLU A 226 7.90 -23.19 -23.47
C GLU A 226 8.44 -23.58 -22.09
N GLY A 227 8.63 -24.89 -21.83
CA GLY A 227 9.02 -25.43 -20.53
C GLY A 227 7.81 -25.61 -19.60
N PHE A 228 8.00 -25.46 -18.29
CA PHE A 228 6.92 -25.63 -17.33
C PHE A 228 5.93 -24.45 -17.34
N ALA A 229 4.64 -24.72 -17.12
CA ALA A 229 3.57 -23.73 -17.08
C ALA A 229 3.85 -22.58 -16.08
N VAL A 230 4.48 -22.86 -14.94
CA VAL A 230 4.89 -21.85 -13.98
C VAL A 230 5.91 -20.87 -14.56
N GLN A 231 6.79 -21.29 -15.45
CA GLN A 231 7.78 -20.43 -16.09
C GLN A 231 7.11 -19.43 -17.05
N SER A 232 6.16 -19.91 -17.85
CA SER A 232 5.34 -19.05 -18.73
C SER A 232 4.53 -18.04 -17.92
N TYR A 233 3.90 -18.48 -16.82
CA TYR A 233 3.18 -17.60 -15.91
C TYR A 233 4.07 -16.48 -15.35
N LEU A 234 5.27 -16.81 -14.83
CA LEU A 234 6.18 -15.81 -14.27
C LEU A 234 6.66 -14.81 -15.33
N ARG A 235 7.03 -15.28 -16.52
CA ARG A 235 7.40 -14.40 -17.65
C ARG A 235 6.25 -13.45 -18.01
N HIS A 236 5.01 -13.96 -18.06
CA HIS A 236 3.83 -13.14 -18.32
C HIS A 236 3.62 -12.06 -17.25
N GLN A 237 3.77 -12.40 -15.95
CA GLN A 237 3.65 -11.44 -14.87
C GLN A 237 4.76 -10.37 -14.91
N GLY A 238 5.97 -10.75 -15.30
CA GLY A 238 7.08 -9.82 -15.53
C GLY A 238 6.74 -8.82 -16.64
N ALA A 239 6.32 -9.31 -17.82
CA ALA A 239 5.93 -8.48 -18.96
C ALA A 239 4.79 -7.50 -18.60
N LYS A 240 3.74 -7.99 -17.93
CA LYS A 240 2.62 -7.13 -17.45
C LYS A 240 3.08 -5.99 -16.56
N LEU A 241 4.10 -6.19 -15.72
CA LEU A 241 4.61 -5.10 -14.89
C LEU A 241 5.38 -4.09 -15.74
N VAL A 242 6.23 -4.53 -16.66
CA VAL A 242 7.02 -3.65 -17.54
C VAL A 242 6.12 -2.70 -18.33
N ASP A 243 4.97 -3.17 -18.81
CA ASP A 243 4.02 -2.36 -19.58
C ASP A 243 3.44 -1.16 -18.80
N ARG A 244 3.40 -1.24 -17.47
CA ARG A 244 2.69 -0.26 -16.64
C ARG A 244 3.52 0.39 -15.52
N PHE A 245 4.74 -0.07 -15.28
CA PHE A 245 5.53 0.42 -14.16
C PHE A 245 6.92 0.89 -14.60
N ASP A 246 7.48 1.83 -13.85
CA ASP A 246 8.82 2.38 -14.08
C ASP A 246 9.83 1.80 -13.10
N ALA A 247 11.03 1.45 -13.59
CA ALA A 247 12.05 0.81 -12.76
C ALA A 247 12.62 1.73 -11.67
N ASN A 248 12.81 3.03 -11.93
CA ASN A 248 13.25 3.97 -10.88
C ASN A 248 12.15 4.14 -9.82
N ALA A 249 10.88 4.19 -10.22
CA ALA A 249 9.76 4.23 -9.28
C ALA A 249 9.71 2.94 -8.43
N TYR A 250 9.94 1.78 -9.05
CA TYR A 250 10.00 0.50 -8.33
C TYR A 250 11.10 0.51 -7.27
N LEU A 251 12.30 0.95 -7.63
CA LEU A 251 13.45 1.06 -6.71
C LEU A 251 13.19 2.07 -5.59
N THR A 252 12.56 3.20 -5.90
CA THR A 252 12.17 4.22 -4.91
C THR A 252 11.22 3.66 -3.87
N LEU A 253 10.17 2.93 -4.31
CA LEU A 253 9.20 2.34 -3.41
C LEU A 253 9.77 1.17 -2.61
N LEU A 254 10.64 0.32 -3.20
CA LEU A 254 11.36 -0.70 -2.44
C LEU A 254 12.20 -0.07 -1.31
N ALA A 255 12.92 1.02 -1.59
CA ALA A 255 13.72 1.70 -0.58
C ALA A 255 12.84 2.29 0.55
N ALA A 256 11.67 2.83 0.21
CA ALA A 256 10.72 3.33 1.20
C ALA A 256 10.19 2.20 2.10
N MET A 257 9.89 1.02 1.52
CA MET A 257 9.46 -0.16 2.27
C MET A 257 10.59 -0.70 3.16
N ASP A 258 11.82 -0.82 2.63
CA ASP A 258 12.98 -1.30 3.41
C ASP A 258 13.23 -0.44 4.66
N GLY A 259 12.97 0.87 4.56
CA GLY A 259 13.09 1.82 5.66
C GLY A 259 11.90 1.84 6.62
N TYR A 260 10.87 1.02 6.41
CA TYR A 260 9.70 1.00 7.28
C TYR A 260 10.01 0.36 8.62
N ASP A 261 9.77 1.12 9.69
CA ASP A 261 9.89 0.73 11.10
C ASP A 261 9.04 1.69 11.94
N LEU A 262 8.02 1.18 12.62
CA LEU A 262 7.12 1.99 13.45
C LEU A 262 7.82 2.59 14.66
N GLY A 263 8.88 1.96 15.17
CA GLY A 263 9.67 2.46 16.29
C GLY A 263 10.68 3.56 15.95
N ARG A 264 11.05 3.68 14.66
CA ARG A 264 12.08 4.64 14.24
C ARG A 264 11.72 6.07 14.63
N ASP A 265 12.63 6.73 15.36
CA ASP A 265 12.48 8.11 15.86
C ASP A 265 11.27 8.35 16.81
N ARG A 266 10.66 7.27 17.32
CA ARG A 266 9.55 7.33 18.31
C ARG A 266 9.90 6.71 19.65
N GLY A 267 11.02 6.00 19.75
CA GLY A 267 11.48 5.30 20.94
C GLY A 267 11.33 3.77 20.85
N PRO A 268 11.33 3.05 21.98
CA PRO A 268 11.21 1.60 21.97
C PRO A 268 9.92 1.14 21.29
N LEU A 269 10.03 0.27 20.28
CA LEU A 269 8.91 -0.19 19.46
C LEU A 269 7.72 -0.69 20.31
N GLU A 270 8.00 -1.48 21.35
CA GLU A 270 6.97 -2.01 22.26
C GLU A 270 6.14 -0.89 22.93
N ALA A 271 6.80 0.20 23.33
CA ALA A 271 6.10 1.34 23.92
C ALA A 271 5.25 2.08 22.88
N VAL A 272 5.77 2.27 21.67
CA VAL A 272 5.03 2.90 20.56
C VAL A 272 3.77 2.12 20.24
N LEU A 273 3.87 0.80 20.09
CA LEU A 273 2.74 -0.06 19.74
C LEU A 273 1.69 -0.10 20.86
N ARG A 274 2.13 -0.20 22.12
CA ARG A 274 1.22 -0.23 23.27
C ARG A 274 0.38 1.04 23.42
N HIS A 275 0.91 2.19 23.02
CA HIS A 275 0.20 3.48 23.07
C HIS A 275 -0.61 3.79 21.79
N ALA A 276 -0.59 2.91 20.81
CA ALA A 276 -1.45 3.03 19.63
C ALA A 276 -2.87 2.56 19.97
N GLU A 277 -3.73 3.50 20.35
CA GLU A 277 -5.09 3.22 20.85
C GLU A 277 -6.18 3.26 19.74
N THR A 278 -5.83 3.66 18.52
CA THR A 278 -6.77 3.61 17.39
C THR A 278 -7.26 2.18 17.19
N PRO A 279 -8.59 1.93 17.19
CA PRO A 279 -9.14 0.61 16.93
C PRO A 279 -8.57 -0.01 15.65
N ALA A 280 -8.03 -1.23 15.76
CA ALA A 280 -7.36 -1.89 14.67
C ALA A 280 -7.86 -3.32 14.47
N LEU A 281 -8.15 -3.68 13.22
CA LEU A 281 -8.28 -5.08 12.78
C LEU A 281 -7.05 -5.44 11.97
N VAL A 282 -6.15 -6.18 12.58
CA VAL A 282 -4.91 -6.63 11.91
C VAL A 282 -5.18 -7.97 11.24
N VAL A 283 -5.06 -8.03 9.92
CA VAL A 283 -5.40 -9.24 9.15
C VAL A 283 -4.12 -9.94 8.68
N GLY A 284 -3.90 -11.16 9.18
CA GLY A 284 -2.86 -12.07 8.69
C GLY A 284 -3.39 -13.03 7.64
N ILE A 285 -2.50 -13.61 6.83
CA ILE A 285 -2.84 -14.61 5.81
C ILE A 285 -2.09 -15.88 6.12
N SER A 286 -2.80 -17.02 6.27
CA SER A 286 -2.22 -18.28 6.76
C SER A 286 -1.06 -18.80 5.92
N SER A 287 -1.09 -18.59 4.62
CA SER A 287 -0.10 -19.09 3.64
C SER A 287 0.89 -18.01 3.17
N ASP A 288 0.90 -16.83 3.79
CA ASP A 288 1.82 -15.74 3.44
C ASP A 288 3.26 -16.10 3.85
N VAL A 289 4.15 -16.16 2.85
CA VAL A 289 5.58 -16.42 3.06
C VAL A 289 6.41 -15.14 3.06
N LEU A 290 5.84 -14.00 2.67
CA LEU A 290 6.50 -12.70 2.69
C LEU A 290 6.38 -12.03 4.07
N TYR A 291 5.16 -12.01 4.60
CA TYR A 291 4.84 -11.55 5.95
C TYR A 291 4.08 -12.65 6.70
N PRO A 292 4.80 -13.58 7.36
CA PRO A 292 4.19 -14.71 8.03
C PRO A 292 3.09 -14.28 9.01
N ALA A 293 1.99 -15.05 9.05
CA ALA A 293 0.86 -14.74 9.92
C ALA A 293 1.25 -14.61 11.41
N THR A 294 2.33 -15.26 11.82
CA THR A 294 2.89 -15.12 13.18
C THR A 294 3.41 -13.71 13.47
N GLU A 295 4.17 -13.11 12.52
CA GLU A 295 4.65 -11.71 12.65
C GLU A 295 3.47 -10.72 12.67
N VAL A 296 2.45 -10.96 11.86
CA VAL A 296 1.24 -10.14 11.81
C VAL A 296 0.42 -10.25 13.11
N ALA A 297 0.33 -11.46 13.68
CA ALA A 297 -0.31 -11.69 14.98
C ALA A 297 0.47 -11.04 16.13
N GLU A 298 1.80 -11.07 16.10
CA GLU A 298 2.66 -10.36 17.08
C GLU A 298 2.41 -8.85 17.05
N LEU A 299 2.27 -8.25 15.86
CA LEU A 299 1.88 -6.85 15.73
C LEU A 299 0.52 -6.59 16.39
N ALA A 300 -0.49 -7.42 16.10
CA ALA A 300 -1.83 -7.26 16.66
C ALA A 300 -1.81 -7.33 18.21
N HIS A 301 -1.08 -8.29 18.78
CA HIS A 301 -0.95 -8.44 20.23
C HIS A 301 -0.19 -7.30 20.91
N SER A 302 0.68 -6.60 20.16
CA SER A 302 1.48 -5.50 20.68
C SER A 302 0.77 -4.15 20.63
N LEU A 303 -0.21 -3.98 19.77
CA LEU A 303 -1.00 -2.75 19.66
C LEU A 303 -1.94 -2.60 20.88
N GLY A 304 -2.12 -1.37 21.35
CA GLY A 304 -2.94 -1.06 22.53
C GLY A 304 -4.42 -1.40 22.38
N ASN A 305 -4.95 -1.37 21.14
CA ASN A 305 -6.37 -1.64 20.84
C ASN A 305 -6.52 -2.34 19.48
N ALA A 306 -6.23 -3.64 19.43
CA ALA A 306 -6.31 -4.39 18.19
C ALA A 306 -6.96 -5.78 18.35
N GLU A 307 -7.66 -6.19 17.31
CA GLU A 307 -8.11 -7.57 17.09
C GLU A 307 -7.29 -8.20 15.96
N PHE A 308 -6.94 -9.47 16.08
CA PHE A 308 -6.32 -10.25 15.00
C PHE A 308 -7.37 -11.08 14.27
N ALA A 309 -7.33 -11.05 12.94
CA ALA A 309 -8.10 -11.96 12.08
C ALA A 309 -7.17 -12.70 11.13
N LEU A 310 -7.48 -13.98 10.89
CA LEU A 310 -6.75 -14.82 9.95
C LEU A 310 -7.57 -15.04 8.68
N LEU A 311 -7.05 -14.60 7.55
CA LEU A 311 -7.55 -14.99 6.22
C LEU A 311 -6.91 -16.33 5.87
N ASP A 312 -7.64 -17.44 6.16
CA ASP A 312 -7.13 -18.79 5.99
C ASP A 312 -7.29 -19.27 4.54
N LYS A 313 -6.34 -18.87 3.70
CA LYS A 313 -6.35 -19.10 2.25
C LYS A 313 -4.99 -19.51 1.71
N PRO A 314 -4.95 -20.38 0.68
CA PRO A 314 -3.69 -20.90 0.13
C PRO A 314 -2.99 -19.99 -0.88
N GLN A 315 -3.55 -18.81 -1.22
CA GLN A 315 -3.01 -17.96 -2.31
C GLN A 315 -1.74 -17.19 -1.96
N GLY A 316 -1.26 -17.27 -0.71
CA GLY A 316 -0.11 -16.50 -0.24
C GLY A 316 -0.46 -15.06 0.04
N HIS A 317 0.53 -14.19 0.00
CA HIS A 317 0.39 -12.75 0.26
C HIS A 317 -0.73 -12.08 -0.56
N ASP A 318 -0.89 -12.46 -1.83
CA ASP A 318 -1.93 -11.93 -2.72
C ASP A 318 -3.37 -12.34 -2.33
N ALA A 319 -3.59 -13.15 -1.30
CA ALA A 319 -4.94 -13.56 -0.88
C ALA A 319 -5.84 -12.37 -0.59
N PHE A 320 -5.31 -11.27 -0.02
CA PHE A 320 -6.11 -10.07 0.23
C PHE A 320 -6.62 -9.36 -1.03
N LEU A 321 -6.02 -9.65 -2.20
CA LEU A 321 -6.47 -9.16 -3.51
C LEU A 321 -7.42 -10.12 -4.22
N ILE A 322 -7.43 -11.39 -3.81
CA ILE A 322 -8.12 -12.47 -4.52
C ILE A 322 -9.37 -12.91 -3.75
N GLU A 323 -9.24 -13.09 -2.44
CA GLU A 323 -10.29 -13.61 -1.55
C GLU A 323 -11.13 -12.46 -0.96
N THR A 324 -11.58 -11.58 -1.85
CA THR A 324 -12.24 -10.33 -1.47
C THR A 324 -13.58 -10.52 -0.78
N ASP A 325 -14.33 -11.60 -1.05
CA ASP A 325 -15.61 -11.86 -0.39
C ASP A 325 -15.43 -12.22 1.09
N GLU A 326 -14.42 -13.06 1.41
CA GLU A 326 -14.11 -13.39 2.80
C GLU A 326 -13.51 -12.18 3.54
N LEU A 327 -12.59 -11.46 2.90
CA LEU A 327 -12.03 -10.23 3.44
C LEU A 327 -13.14 -9.21 3.73
N ASN A 328 -14.10 -9.04 2.81
CA ASN A 328 -15.25 -8.16 3.00
C ASN A 328 -16.07 -8.58 4.23
N THR A 329 -16.31 -9.87 4.41
CA THR A 329 -17.06 -10.39 5.57
C THR A 329 -16.32 -10.07 6.86
N ILE A 330 -15.03 -10.43 6.94
CA ILE A 330 -14.18 -10.18 8.12
C ILE A 330 -14.20 -8.70 8.52
N VAL A 331 -13.95 -7.81 7.57
CA VAL A 331 -13.86 -6.37 7.82
C VAL A 331 -15.24 -5.78 8.16
N ALA A 332 -16.30 -6.15 7.43
CA ALA A 332 -17.63 -5.62 7.66
C ALA A 332 -18.20 -6.01 9.04
N GLU A 333 -18.01 -7.27 9.46
CA GLU A 333 -18.43 -7.75 10.78
C GLU A 333 -17.68 -7.02 11.90
N TRP A 334 -16.38 -6.84 11.76
CA TRP A 334 -15.60 -6.09 12.74
C TRP A 334 -16.06 -4.62 12.84
N LEU A 335 -16.21 -3.93 11.70
CA LEU A 335 -16.71 -2.54 11.69
C LEU A 335 -18.11 -2.39 12.31
N GLN A 336 -18.99 -3.40 12.18
CA GLN A 336 -20.30 -3.38 12.84
C GLN A 336 -20.16 -3.48 14.36
N ARG A 337 -19.26 -4.33 14.86
CA ARG A 337 -19.00 -4.45 16.30
C ARG A 337 -18.41 -3.16 16.88
N GLU A 338 -17.45 -2.54 16.20
CA GLU A 338 -16.82 -1.29 16.64
C GLU A 338 -17.82 -0.12 16.70
N ARG A 339 -18.71 0.00 15.72
CA ARG A 339 -19.80 1.01 15.78
C ARG A 339 -20.72 0.82 16.98
N GLY A 340 -20.95 -0.41 17.41
CA GLY A 340 -21.73 -0.72 18.61
C GLY A 340 -21.02 -0.43 19.93
N ARG A 341 -19.68 -0.37 19.91
CA ARG A 341 -18.83 -0.09 21.09
C ARG A 341 -18.63 1.41 21.35
N THR A 342 -18.70 2.25 20.32
CA THR A 342 -18.56 3.70 20.49
C THR A 342 -19.73 4.23 21.34
N PRO A 343 -19.49 4.80 22.54
CA PRO A 343 -20.56 5.41 23.31
C PRO A 343 -21.19 6.53 22.46
N VAL A 344 -22.50 6.48 22.27
CA VAL A 344 -23.24 7.64 21.81
C VAL A 344 -22.98 8.73 22.85
N VAL A 345 -22.07 9.66 22.57
CA VAL A 345 -21.94 10.89 23.36
C VAL A 345 -23.27 11.57 23.23
N ALA A 346 -24.10 11.42 24.25
CA ALA A 346 -25.39 12.10 24.34
C ALA A 346 -25.10 13.59 24.19
N ALA A 347 -25.69 14.21 23.18
CA ALA A 347 -25.72 15.66 23.06
C ALA A 347 -26.37 16.21 24.33
N GLU A 348 -25.56 16.55 25.33
CA GLU A 348 -26.06 17.27 26.51
C GLU A 348 -26.48 18.66 26.06
N GLY A 349 -27.77 18.77 25.92
CA GLY A 349 -28.60 19.90 26.35
C GLY A 349 -28.11 21.31 26.05
N ALA A 350 -28.44 21.84 24.87
CA ALA A 350 -28.82 23.25 24.79
C ALA A 350 -30.15 23.41 25.56
N GLY A 351 -30.02 23.77 26.83
CA GLY A 351 -31.16 24.03 27.70
C GLY A 351 -30.73 24.86 28.90
N ARG A 352 -30.61 26.16 28.72
CA ARG A 352 -31.18 27.24 29.59
C ARG A 352 -30.65 28.61 29.17
#